data_e77c7c08c927875807b17dcec1e4c7d2
#
_entry.id   e77c7c08c927875807b17dcec1e4c7d2
#
_cell.length_a   1.000
_cell.length_b   1.000
_cell.length_c   1.000
_cell.angle_alpha   90.00
_cell.angle_beta   90.00
_cell.angle_gamma   90.00
#
_symmetry.space_group_name_H-M   'P 1'
#
loop_
_entity.id
_entity.type
_entity.pdbx_description
1 polymer ?
#
loop_
_entity_poly.entity_id
_entity_poly.type
_entity_poly.pdbx_seq_one_letter_code
_entity_poly.pdbx_strand_id
1 'polypeptide(L)'
;MQNLRQLNGTVLIDAPGNLAQQGLIPLFVHSDYIVCPYQYETTSINSTVTFLGFILQLKKRVQSMATKIFFVVNRHDKRYGTEREKKLWAETDEGWAKFGIVTPKIEQRVEMQRYNTISLMNTQESIVKPAFDCIYNKIYGE
;
A
#
# COMPACT_ATOMS: atom_id res chain seq x y z
N MET A 1 2.24 -5.90 -20.98
CA MET A 1 1.08 -5.29 -20.31
C MET A 1 -0.24 -5.50 -21.05
N GLN A 2 -0.32 -5.31 -22.36
CA GLN A 2 -1.57 -5.55 -23.11
C GLN A 2 -2.13 -6.97 -22.93
N ASN A 3 -1.29 -8.00 -22.91
CA ASN A 3 -1.72 -9.39 -22.71
C ASN A 3 -2.26 -9.66 -21.28
N LEU A 4 -1.81 -8.92 -20.27
CA LEU A 4 -2.30 -9.09 -18.89
C LEU A 4 -3.74 -8.57 -18.72
N ARG A 5 -4.12 -7.54 -19.46
CA ARG A 5 -5.49 -7.00 -19.43
C ARG A 5 -6.53 -7.91 -20.11
N GLN A 6 -6.10 -8.88 -20.88
CA GLN A 6 -6.98 -9.87 -21.52
C GLN A 6 -7.26 -11.07 -20.61
N LEU A 7 -6.56 -11.19 -19.48
CA LEU A 7 -6.82 -12.24 -18.50
C LEU A 7 -8.12 -11.94 -17.75
N ASN A 8 -8.99 -12.95 -17.70
CA ASN A 8 -10.18 -12.87 -16.86
C ASN A 8 -9.79 -13.22 -15.42
N GLY A 9 -9.37 -12.22 -14.65
CA GLY A 9 -8.92 -12.41 -13.26
C GLY A 9 -8.08 -11.26 -12.74
N THR A 10 -7.59 -11.40 -11.53
CA THR A 10 -6.72 -10.43 -10.86
C THR A 10 -5.26 -10.84 -11.02
N VAL A 11 -4.43 -9.90 -11.42
CA VAL A 11 -2.97 -10.08 -11.51
C VAL A 11 -2.32 -9.28 -10.39
N LEU A 12 -1.64 -9.95 -9.50
CA LEU A 12 -0.82 -9.33 -8.46
C LEU A 12 0.63 -9.25 -8.94
N ILE A 13 1.22 -8.06 -8.88
CA ILE A 13 2.60 -7.82 -9.32
C ILE A 13 3.40 -7.31 -8.14
N ASP A 14 4.45 -8.03 -7.77
CA ASP A 14 5.45 -7.55 -6.82
C ASP A 14 6.41 -6.61 -7.56
N ALA A 15 6.38 -5.34 -7.19
CA ALA A 15 7.18 -4.31 -7.84
C ALA A 15 8.45 -4.02 -7.03
N PRO A 16 9.63 -3.92 -7.66
CA PRO A 16 10.84 -3.55 -6.97
C PRO A 16 10.77 -2.12 -6.39
N GLY A 17 11.38 -1.91 -5.22
CA GLY A 17 11.35 -0.63 -4.51
C GLY A 17 12.17 0.49 -5.15
N ASN A 18 12.96 0.21 -6.18
CA ASN A 18 13.78 1.20 -6.87
C ASN A 18 13.02 1.83 -8.05
N LEU A 19 12.54 3.06 -7.87
CA LEU A 19 11.78 3.81 -8.89
C LEU A 19 12.57 4.11 -10.18
N ALA A 20 13.91 4.04 -10.15
CA ALA A 20 14.75 4.26 -11.32
C ALA A 20 14.83 3.04 -12.25
N GLN A 21 14.26 1.89 -11.87
CA GLN A 21 14.33 0.69 -12.67
C GLN A 21 13.51 0.82 -13.94
N GLN A 22 14.11 0.46 -15.09
CA GLN A 22 13.42 0.45 -16.37
C GLN A 22 12.23 -0.51 -16.35
N GLY A 23 11.11 -0.08 -16.95
CA GLY A 23 9.89 -0.90 -17.03
C GLY A 23 8.86 -0.66 -15.93
N LEU A 24 9.18 0.07 -14.86
CA LEU A 24 8.20 0.39 -13.81
C LEU A 24 7.12 1.40 -14.25
N ILE A 25 7.48 2.34 -15.12
CA ILE A 25 6.52 3.36 -15.59
C ILE A 25 5.30 2.70 -16.26
N PRO A 26 5.45 1.80 -17.26
CA PRO A 26 4.30 1.10 -17.82
C PRO A 26 3.51 0.28 -16.80
N LEU A 27 4.19 -0.28 -15.79
CA LEU A 27 3.55 -1.02 -14.72
C LEU A 27 2.58 -0.10 -13.96
N PHE A 28 3.06 1.05 -13.45
CA PHE A 28 2.24 1.96 -12.68
C PHE A 28 1.13 2.62 -13.50
N VAL A 29 1.42 2.98 -14.75
CA VAL A 29 0.43 3.60 -15.65
C VAL A 29 -0.73 2.66 -15.98
N HIS A 30 -0.45 1.36 -16.08
CA HIS A 30 -1.45 0.36 -16.47
C HIS A 30 -2.03 -0.44 -15.31
N SER A 31 -1.60 -0.22 -14.08
CA SER A 31 -2.21 -0.83 -12.89
C SER A 31 -3.51 -0.13 -12.53
N ASP A 32 -4.54 -0.90 -12.18
CA ASP A 32 -5.81 -0.35 -11.68
C ASP A 32 -5.64 0.13 -10.23
N TYR A 33 -4.83 -0.60 -9.46
CA TYR A 33 -4.55 -0.32 -8.05
C TYR A 33 -3.06 -0.46 -7.74
N ILE A 34 -2.58 0.35 -6.82
CA ILE A 34 -1.25 0.24 -6.23
C ILE A 34 -1.43 0.10 -4.72
N VAL A 35 -0.83 -0.95 -4.14
CA VAL A 35 -0.74 -1.10 -2.69
C VAL A 35 0.62 -0.61 -2.24
N CYS A 36 0.65 0.45 -1.44
CA CYS A 36 1.86 1.10 -0.93
C CYS A 36 1.98 0.86 0.58
N PRO A 37 2.73 -0.17 1.03
CA PRO A 37 2.99 -0.38 2.44
C PRO A 37 4.00 0.64 2.95
N TYR A 38 3.79 1.15 4.16
CA TYR A 38 4.71 2.04 4.85
C TYR A 38 4.66 1.83 6.37
N GLN A 39 5.60 2.42 7.08
CA GLN A 39 5.70 2.40 8.53
C GLN A 39 5.81 3.84 9.05
N TYR A 40 5.46 4.06 10.32
CA TYR A 40 5.63 5.37 10.97
C TYR A 40 7.10 5.66 11.35
N GLU A 41 7.99 5.41 10.42
CA GLU A 41 9.39 5.76 10.51
C GLU A 41 9.71 6.86 9.49
N THR A 42 10.56 7.80 9.85
CA THR A 42 10.89 8.96 9.01
C THR A 42 11.37 8.53 7.62
N THR A 43 12.20 7.49 7.53
CA THR A 43 12.70 6.96 6.25
C THR A 43 11.59 6.38 5.39
N SER A 44 10.67 5.63 6.00
CA SER A 44 9.53 5.03 5.31
C SER A 44 8.55 6.10 4.83
N ILE A 45 8.23 7.09 5.67
CA ILE A 45 7.38 8.22 5.30
C ILE A 45 8.00 9.01 4.14
N ASN A 46 9.29 9.36 4.22
CA ASN A 46 9.98 10.09 3.15
C ASN A 46 10.01 9.31 1.82
N SER A 47 10.22 8.00 1.88
CA SER A 47 10.16 7.13 0.69
C SER A 47 8.75 7.12 0.10
N THR A 48 7.71 7.10 0.93
CA THR A 48 6.32 7.17 0.49
C THR A 48 5.97 8.54 -0.13
N VAL A 49 6.49 9.64 0.43
CA VAL A 49 6.37 10.99 -0.17
C VAL A 49 7.01 11.02 -1.56
N THR A 50 8.22 10.50 -1.69
CA THR A 50 8.95 10.42 -2.97
C THR A 50 8.17 9.60 -3.99
N PHE A 51 7.68 8.43 -3.59
CA PHE A 51 6.85 7.57 -4.42
C PHE A 51 5.56 8.26 -4.87
N LEU A 52 4.84 8.89 -3.94
CA LEU A 52 3.61 9.63 -4.28
C LEU A 52 3.89 10.78 -5.24
N GLY A 53 4.96 11.55 -5.02
CA GLY A 53 5.40 12.61 -5.93
C GLY A 53 5.63 12.09 -7.35
N PHE A 54 6.29 10.93 -7.47
CA PHE A 54 6.50 10.26 -8.75
C PHE A 54 5.17 9.85 -9.42
N ILE A 55 4.26 9.22 -8.70
CA ILE A 55 2.95 8.81 -9.23
C ILE A 55 2.11 10.03 -9.65
N LEU A 56 2.14 11.12 -8.89
CA LEU A 56 1.42 12.35 -9.25
C LEU A 56 1.99 13.00 -10.52
N GLN A 57 3.32 12.94 -10.71
CA GLN A 57 3.95 13.38 -11.96
C GLN A 57 3.53 12.51 -13.15
N LEU A 58 3.46 11.18 -12.97
CA LEU A 58 2.97 10.28 -14.01
C LEU A 58 1.51 10.59 -14.37
N LYS A 59 0.64 10.79 -13.39
CA LYS A 59 -0.77 11.16 -13.63
C LYS A 59 -0.92 12.47 -14.41
N LYS A 60 -0.04 13.45 -14.17
CA LYS A 60 -0.03 14.71 -14.95
C LYS A 60 0.39 14.49 -16.41
N ARG A 61 1.32 13.56 -16.66
CA ARG A 61 1.83 13.27 -18.01
C ARG A 61 0.92 12.33 -18.79
N VAL A 62 0.29 11.40 -18.11
CA VAL A 62 -0.57 10.36 -18.69
C VAL A 62 -1.99 10.56 -18.18
N GLN A 63 -2.78 11.36 -18.90
CA GLN A 63 -4.14 11.74 -18.48
C GLN A 63 -5.09 10.54 -18.36
N SER A 64 -4.83 9.45 -19.06
CA SER A 64 -5.59 8.21 -18.97
C SER A 64 -5.28 7.36 -17.73
N MET A 65 -4.30 7.74 -16.91
CA MET A 65 -3.91 7.01 -15.71
C MET A 65 -4.94 7.18 -14.60
N ALA A 66 -5.80 6.18 -14.42
CA ALA A 66 -6.87 6.14 -13.42
C ALA A 66 -6.49 5.37 -12.14
N THR A 67 -5.23 4.98 -11.99
CA THR A 67 -4.71 4.16 -10.89
C THR A 67 -5.07 4.72 -9.52
N LYS A 68 -5.65 3.89 -8.67
CA LYS A 68 -5.95 4.22 -7.26
C LYS A 68 -4.84 3.68 -6.34
N ILE A 69 -4.60 4.36 -5.23
CA ILE A 69 -3.54 3.99 -4.28
C ILE A 69 -4.18 3.58 -2.96
N PHE A 70 -3.73 2.45 -2.40
CA PHE A 70 -3.96 2.07 -1.02
C PHE A 70 -2.68 2.32 -0.22
N PHE A 71 -2.78 3.08 0.86
CA PHE A 71 -1.71 3.27 1.83
C PHE A 71 -1.94 2.32 3.00
N VAL A 72 -1.00 1.41 3.21
CA VAL A 72 -1.11 0.35 4.22
C VAL A 72 -0.07 0.57 5.31
N VAL A 73 -0.51 0.99 6.50
CA VAL A 73 0.39 1.07 7.66
C VAL A 73 0.72 -0.33 8.12
N ASN A 74 1.98 -0.71 7.97
CA ASN A 74 2.49 -2.01 8.38
C ASN A 74 3.29 -1.91 9.68
N ARG A 75 3.35 -2.99 10.46
CA ARG A 75 4.13 -3.10 11.69
C ARG A 75 3.81 -2.00 12.72
N HIS A 76 2.54 -1.62 12.82
CA HIS A 76 2.11 -0.63 13.81
C HIS A 76 2.10 -1.23 15.21
N ASP A 77 2.84 -0.64 16.13
CA ASP A 77 2.76 -0.99 17.55
C ASP A 77 2.20 0.18 18.34
N LYS A 78 0.96 0.06 18.80
CA LYS A 78 0.24 1.09 19.56
C LYS A 78 0.85 1.44 20.93
N ARG A 79 1.79 0.59 21.41
CA ARG A 79 2.52 0.83 22.67
C ARG A 79 3.64 1.85 22.50
N TYR A 80 4.13 2.01 21.27
CA TYR A 80 5.17 2.97 20.94
C TYR A 80 4.58 4.32 20.54
N GLY A 81 5.42 5.33 20.66
CA GLY A 81 5.12 6.69 20.27
C GLY A 81 4.58 7.53 21.43
N THR A 82 5.16 8.71 21.56
CA THR A 82 4.65 9.79 22.41
C THR A 82 3.33 10.33 21.84
N GLU A 83 2.56 11.06 22.62
CA GLU A 83 1.33 11.71 22.14
C GLU A 83 1.57 12.64 20.94
N ARG A 84 2.74 13.30 20.90
CA ARG A 84 3.14 14.14 19.77
C ARG A 84 3.36 13.32 18.50
N GLU A 85 4.03 12.17 18.62
CA GLU A 85 4.27 11.27 17.48
C GLU A 85 2.96 10.65 16.98
N LYS A 86 2.08 10.22 17.87
CA LYS A 86 0.75 9.69 17.50
C LYS A 86 -0.09 10.72 16.76
N LYS A 87 -0.03 12.00 17.19
CA LYS A 87 -0.68 13.10 16.48
C LYS A 87 -0.09 13.27 15.07
N LEU A 88 1.24 13.26 14.95
CA LEU A 88 1.91 13.35 13.64
C LEU A 88 1.54 12.19 12.73
N TRP A 89 1.40 10.97 13.25
CA TRP A 89 0.96 9.81 12.48
C TRP A 89 -0.47 9.98 11.98
N ALA A 90 -1.38 10.48 12.81
CA ALA A 90 -2.75 10.79 12.40
C ALA A 90 -2.79 11.85 11.30
N GLU A 91 -2.03 12.95 11.45
CA GLU A 91 -1.90 14.00 10.43
C GLU A 91 -1.30 13.43 9.12
N THR A 92 -0.38 12.47 9.22
CA THR A 92 0.20 11.76 8.06
C THR A 92 -0.87 10.94 7.34
N ASP A 93 -1.66 10.14 8.08
CA ASP A 93 -2.75 9.35 7.51
C ASP A 93 -3.81 10.23 6.83
N GLU A 94 -4.18 11.36 7.45
CA GLU A 94 -5.08 12.37 6.86
C GLU A 94 -4.49 13.00 5.59
N GLY A 95 -3.17 13.20 5.58
CA GLY A 95 -2.44 13.65 4.40
C GLY A 95 -2.54 12.65 3.24
N TRP A 96 -2.31 11.38 3.50
CA TRP A 96 -2.43 10.31 2.50
C TRP A 96 -3.85 10.12 2.00
N ALA A 97 -4.85 10.27 2.87
CA ALA A 97 -6.26 10.13 2.51
C ALA A 97 -6.71 11.10 1.40
N LYS A 98 -5.99 12.19 1.18
CA LYS A 98 -6.23 13.13 0.06
C LYS A 98 -5.82 12.56 -1.31
N PHE A 99 -4.97 11.54 -1.33
CA PHE A 99 -4.39 10.98 -2.56
C PHE A 99 -4.78 9.53 -2.81
N GLY A 100 -5.33 8.85 -1.80
CA GLY A 100 -5.71 7.45 -1.89
C GLY A 100 -6.50 6.98 -0.69
N ILE A 101 -6.57 5.68 -0.50
CA ILE A 101 -7.31 5.04 0.58
C ILE A 101 -6.30 4.61 1.64
N VAL A 102 -6.43 5.12 2.85
CA VAL A 102 -5.66 4.63 4.00
C VAL A 102 -6.42 3.46 4.62
N THR A 103 -5.78 2.30 4.67
CA THR A 103 -6.39 1.08 5.22
C THR A 103 -6.31 1.06 6.75
N PRO A 104 -7.08 0.19 7.42
CA PRO A 104 -6.77 -0.19 8.80
C PRO A 104 -5.32 -0.62 8.95
N LYS A 105 -4.74 -0.35 10.12
CA LYS A 105 -3.32 -0.60 10.40
C LYS A 105 -3.07 -2.10 10.63
N ILE A 106 -1.97 -2.61 10.10
CA ILE A 106 -1.50 -3.96 10.39
C ILE A 106 -0.61 -3.89 11.63
N GLU A 107 -1.04 -4.52 12.71
CA GLU A 107 -0.29 -4.51 13.96
C GLU A 107 1.00 -5.32 13.88
N GLN A 108 2.03 -4.83 14.57
CA GLN A 108 3.26 -5.60 14.78
C GLN A 108 2.99 -6.66 15.85
N ARG A 109 3.08 -7.92 15.45
CA ARG A 109 2.88 -9.09 16.32
C ARG A 109 3.99 -10.12 16.11
N VAL A 110 4.33 -10.85 17.17
CA VAL A 110 5.35 -11.90 17.11
C VAL A 110 4.94 -13.01 16.15
N GLU A 111 3.65 -13.30 16.05
CA GLU A 111 3.09 -14.28 15.12
C GLU A 111 3.44 -13.96 13.66
N MET A 112 3.48 -12.67 13.31
CA MET A 112 3.84 -12.22 11.96
C MET A 112 5.32 -12.45 11.61
N GLN A 113 6.17 -12.70 12.60
CA GLN A 113 7.59 -13.05 12.34
C GLN A 113 7.76 -14.54 12.02
N ARG A 114 6.75 -15.37 12.27
CA ARG A 114 6.75 -16.82 12.07
C ARG A 114 5.97 -17.26 10.85
N TYR A 115 5.65 -16.33 9.94
CA TYR A 115 4.92 -16.67 8.74
C TYR A 115 5.75 -17.54 7.80
N ASN A 116 5.06 -18.34 7.00
CA ASN A 116 5.62 -19.03 5.86
C ASN A 116 4.71 -18.82 4.63
N THR A 117 5.24 -19.12 3.45
CA THR A 117 4.51 -18.90 2.19
C THR A 117 3.56 -20.05 1.82
N ILE A 118 3.51 -21.10 2.61
CA ILE A 118 2.72 -22.31 2.31
C ILE A 118 1.36 -22.24 3.01
N SER A 119 1.34 -21.75 4.27
CA SER A 119 0.11 -21.68 5.05
C SER A 119 0.08 -20.41 5.90
N LEU A 120 -1.09 -19.79 5.97
CA LEU A 120 -1.37 -18.68 6.87
C LEU A 120 -2.11 -19.23 8.09
N MET A 121 -1.58 -18.95 9.29
CA MET A 121 -2.25 -19.35 10.54
C MET A 121 -3.43 -18.40 10.80
N ASN A 122 -4.51 -18.89 11.41
CA ASN A 122 -5.70 -18.11 11.75
C ASN A 122 -5.36 -16.85 12.57
N THR A 123 -4.37 -16.94 13.46
CA THR A 123 -3.87 -15.81 14.25
C THR A 123 -3.21 -14.74 13.37
N GLN A 124 -2.49 -15.11 12.34
CA GLN A 124 -1.88 -14.20 11.36
C GLN A 124 -2.94 -13.58 10.46
N GLU A 125 -3.89 -14.38 9.99
CA GLU A 125 -5.02 -13.91 9.19
C GLU A 125 -5.81 -12.82 9.92
N SER A 126 -6.15 -13.02 11.19
CA SER A 126 -6.90 -12.05 12.00
C SER A 126 -6.20 -10.70 12.12
N ILE A 127 -4.85 -10.66 12.10
CA ILE A 127 -4.07 -9.43 12.20
C ILE A 127 -4.13 -8.63 10.89
N VAL A 128 -4.07 -9.29 9.75
CA VAL A 128 -4.03 -8.64 8.44
C VAL A 128 -5.42 -8.41 7.83
N LYS A 129 -6.40 -9.21 8.25
CA LYS A 129 -7.75 -9.23 7.69
C LYS A 129 -8.41 -7.86 7.58
N PRO A 130 -8.39 -6.96 8.59
CA PRO A 130 -9.03 -5.65 8.46
C PRO A 130 -8.49 -4.80 7.31
N ALA A 131 -7.18 -4.83 7.10
CA ALA A 131 -6.54 -4.09 6.00
C ALA A 131 -6.86 -4.74 4.64
N PHE A 132 -6.79 -6.06 4.56
CA PHE A 132 -7.06 -6.79 3.32
C PHE A 132 -8.54 -6.78 2.94
N ASP A 133 -9.46 -6.88 3.91
CA ASP A 133 -10.91 -6.71 3.65
C ASP A 133 -11.20 -5.30 3.10
N CYS A 134 -10.54 -4.27 3.64
CA CYS A 134 -10.68 -2.91 3.12
C CYS A 134 -10.26 -2.83 1.64
N ILE A 135 -9.12 -3.44 1.28
CA ILE A 135 -8.64 -3.50 -0.10
C ILE A 135 -9.60 -4.31 -0.97
N TYR A 136 -9.96 -5.51 -0.52
CA TYR A 136 -10.85 -6.42 -1.24
C TYR A 136 -12.20 -5.78 -1.55
N ASN A 137 -12.84 -5.19 -0.54
CA ASN A 137 -14.14 -4.54 -0.70
C ASN A 137 -14.09 -3.32 -1.62
N LYS A 138 -12.94 -2.63 -1.72
CA LYS A 138 -12.77 -1.50 -2.65
C LYS A 138 -12.47 -1.93 -4.08
N ILE A 139 -11.96 -3.14 -4.27
CA ILE A 139 -11.67 -3.71 -5.59
C ILE A 139 -12.90 -4.45 -6.16
N TYR A 140 -13.59 -5.22 -5.32
CA TYR A 140 -14.64 -6.16 -5.74
C TYR A 140 -16.01 -5.89 -5.13
N GLY A 141 -16.09 -5.09 -4.06
CA GLY A 141 -17.36 -4.69 -3.47
C GLY A 141 -18.01 -3.61 -4.35
N GLU A 142 -19.26 -3.86 -4.70
CA GLU A 142 -20.14 -2.87 -5.33
C GLU A 142 -20.48 -1.75 -4.36
#